data_aab50921bdf4cd8c3d8544f5fb00e543
#
_entry.id   aab50921bdf4cd8c3d8544f5fb00e543
#
_cell.length_a   1.000
_cell.length_b   1.000
_cell.length_c   1.000
_cell.angle_alpha   90.00
_cell.angle_beta   90.00
_cell.angle_gamma   90.00
#
_symmetry.space_group_name_H-M   'P 1'
#
loop_
_entity.id
_entity.type
_entity.pdbx_description
1 polymer ?
#
loop_
_entity_poly.entity_id
_entity_poly.type
_entity_poly.pdbx_seq_one_letter_code
_entity_poly.pdbx_strand_id
1 'polypeptide(L)'
;MPSITPKALYYLLYAILVALTFVVDMTLLKKLDKTSRAIGYILSIILDLGILGFGIYLYYAKGEDQTGFVLGGILCVLCLLCLLGRYWQNKEIDKRRDH
;
A
#
# COMPACT_ATOMS: atom_id res chain seq x y z
N MET A 1 14.65 -16.04 23.77
CA MET A 1 14.08 -15.45 22.56
C MET A 1 15.18 -14.88 21.70
N PRO A 2 15.18 -15.24 20.44
CA PRO A 2 16.13 -14.58 19.56
C PRO A 2 15.77 -13.10 19.50
N SER A 3 16.75 -12.27 19.77
CA SER A 3 16.55 -10.83 19.70
C SER A 3 16.33 -10.45 18.24
N ILE A 4 15.12 -9.96 17.95
CA ILE A 4 14.81 -9.44 16.63
C ILE A 4 15.60 -8.13 16.49
N THR A 5 16.45 -8.06 15.45
CA THR A 5 17.17 -6.82 15.20
C THR A 5 16.16 -5.73 14.83
N PRO A 6 16.44 -4.45 15.17
CA PRO A 6 15.52 -3.37 14.80
C PRO A 6 15.23 -3.32 13.31
N LYS A 7 16.22 -3.63 12.47
CA LYS A 7 16.02 -3.67 11.01
C LYS A 7 15.00 -4.73 10.60
N ALA A 8 15.05 -5.91 11.21
CA ALA A 8 14.09 -6.97 10.91
C ALA A 8 12.67 -6.53 11.27
N LEU A 9 12.51 -5.82 12.38
CA LEU A 9 11.21 -5.28 12.79
C LEU A 9 10.67 -4.27 11.77
N TYR A 10 11.54 -3.40 11.23
CA TYR A 10 11.14 -2.43 10.22
C TYR A 10 10.68 -3.11 8.93
N TYR A 11 11.42 -4.11 8.48
CA TYR A 11 11.01 -4.87 7.29
C TYR A 11 9.70 -5.62 7.52
N LEU A 12 9.50 -6.14 8.73
CA LEU A 12 8.25 -6.80 9.08
C LEU A 12 7.07 -5.82 9.01
N LEU A 13 7.24 -4.60 9.50
CA LEU A 13 6.21 -3.58 9.40
C LEU A 13 5.87 -3.23 7.94
N TYR A 14 6.89 -3.12 7.08
CA TYR A 14 6.66 -2.93 5.65
C TYR A 14 5.85 -4.09 5.06
N ALA A 15 6.21 -5.32 5.40
CA ALA A 15 5.50 -6.49 4.90
C ALA A 15 4.03 -6.48 5.33
N ILE A 16 3.76 -6.10 6.59
CA ILE A 16 2.41 -6.01 7.11
C ILE A 16 1.63 -4.94 6.34
N LEU A 17 2.22 -3.76 6.12
CA LEU A 17 1.55 -2.68 5.40
C LEU A 17 1.21 -3.08 3.96
N VAL A 18 2.15 -3.73 3.28
CA VAL A 18 1.92 -4.21 1.92
C VAL A 18 0.83 -5.28 1.91
N ALA A 19 0.86 -6.21 2.86
CA ALA A 19 -0.17 -7.24 2.97
C ALA A 19 -1.55 -6.64 3.19
N LEU A 20 -1.66 -5.62 4.04
CA LEU A 20 -2.92 -4.91 4.28
C LEU A 20 -3.41 -4.23 3.00
N THR A 21 -2.51 -3.65 2.21
CA THR A 21 -2.87 -3.06 0.93
C THR A 21 -3.46 -4.10 -0.02
N PHE A 22 -2.84 -5.28 -0.10
CA PHE A 22 -3.38 -6.36 -0.92
C PHE A 22 -4.73 -6.86 -0.43
N VAL A 23 -4.91 -6.97 0.89
CA VAL A 23 -6.19 -7.40 1.46
C VAL A 23 -7.29 -6.40 1.10
N VAL A 24 -7.01 -5.10 1.22
CA VAL A 24 -7.96 -4.05 0.84
C VAL A 24 -8.29 -4.16 -0.64
N ASP A 25 -7.27 -4.34 -1.51
CA ASP A 25 -7.48 -4.48 -2.94
C ASP A 25 -8.39 -5.68 -3.25
N MET A 26 -8.11 -6.82 -2.64
CA MET A 26 -8.87 -8.04 -2.89
C MET A 26 -10.29 -8.01 -2.34
N THR A 27 -10.51 -7.29 -1.26
CA THR A 27 -11.83 -7.29 -0.60
C THR A 27 -12.69 -6.11 -1.04
N LEU A 28 -12.18 -4.89 -0.95
CA LEU A 28 -12.98 -3.68 -1.19
C LEU A 28 -12.98 -3.25 -2.64
N LEU A 29 -11.84 -3.32 -3.31
CA LEU A 29 -11.74 -2.83 -4.69
C LEU A 29 -12.36 -3.78 -5.71
N LYS A 30 -12.54 -5.04 -5.37
CA LYS A 30 -13.20 -6.02 -6.25
C LYS A 30 -14.71 -5.99 -6.12
N LYS A 31 -15.27 -5.34 -5.11
CA LYS A 31 -16.71 -5.28 -4.93
C LYS A 31 -17.36 -4.42 -6.01
N LEU A 32 -18.57 -4.79 -6.37
CA LEU A 32 -19.34 -4.04 -7.37
C LEU A 32 -19.94 -2.76 -6.80
N ASP A 33 -20.03 -2.66 -5.48
CA ASP A 33 -20.57 -1.50 -4.81
C ASP A 33 -19.62 -0.31 -4.91
N LYS A 34 -20.10 0.81 -5.44
CA LYS A 34 -19.29 2.00 -5.63
C LYS A 34 -18.80 2.56 -4.28
N THR A 35 -19.63 2.51 -3.25
CA THR A 35 -19.27 2.99 -1.91
C THR A 35 -18.12 2.18 -1.33
N SER A 36 -18.20 0.84 -1.43
CA SER A 36 -17.14 -0.03 -0.94
C SER A 36 -15.83 0.20 -1.68
N ARG A 37 -15.90 0.41 -3.01
CA ARG A 37 -14.71 0.71 -3.80
C ARG A 37 -14.09 2.05 -3.42
N ALA A 38 -14.92 3.06 -3.17
CA ALA A 38 -14.42 4.37 -2.75
C ALA A 38 -13.67 4.27 -1.41
N ILE A 39 -14.24 3.53 -0.45
CA ILE A 39 -13.58 3.27 0.84
C ILE A 39 -12.26 2.54 0.62
N GLY A 40 -12.24 1.54 -0.28
CA GLY A 40 -11.04 0.80 -0.61
C GLY A 40 -9.93 1.69 -1.16
N TYR A 41 -10.27 2.59 -2.09
CA TYR A 41 -9.29 3.53 -2.65
C TYR A 41 -8.73 4.46 -1.57
N ILE A 42 -9.58 4.98 -0.69
CA ILE A 42 -9.14 5.86 0.40
C ILE A 42 -8.20 5.11 1.33
N LEU A 43 -8.55 3.88 1.73
CA LEU A 43 -7.70 3.07 2.60
C LEU A 43 -6.38 2.73 1.94
N SER A 44 -6.37 2.41 0.65
CA SER A 44 -5.14 2.13 -0.08
C SER A 44 -4.22 3.34 -0.11
N ILE A 45 -4.77 4.53 -0.35
CA ILE A 45 -3.99 5.77 -0.37
C ILE A 45 -3.40 6.04 1.02
N ILE A 46 -4.19 5.84 2.08
CA ILE A 46 -3.71 6.02 3.46
C ILE A 46 -2.57 5.05 3.77
N LEU A 47 -2.71 3.78 3.36
CA LEU A 47 -1.66 2.78 3.56
C LEU A 47 -0.39 3.14 2.79
N ASP A 48 -0.52 3.61 1.55
CA ASP A 48 0.62 4.02 0.74
C ASP A 48 1.35 5.21 1.38
N LEU A 49 0.59 6.19 1.87
CA LEU A 49 1.18 7.32 2.59
C LEU A 49 1.86 6.86 3.87
N GLY A 50 1.30 5.85 4.55
CA GLY A 50 1.91 5.26 5.72
C GLY A 50 3.24 4.61 5.41
N ILE A 51 3.32 3.85 4.30
CA ILE A 51 4.56 3.22 3.86
C ILE A 51 5.62 4.29 3.57
N LEU A 52 5.26 5.31 2.81
CA LEU A 52 6.18 6.40 2.47
C LEU A 52 6.62 7.16 3.71
N GLY A 53 5.67 7.51 4.59
CA GLY A 53 5.98 8.21 5.83
C GLY A 53 6.89 7.43 6.74
N PHE A 54 6.67 6.11 6.83
CA PHE A 54 7.53 5.22 7.61
C PHE A 54 8.94 5.19 7.05
N GLY A 55 9.08 5.14 5.71
CA GLY A 55 10.38 5.19 5.06
C GLY A 55 11.11 6.49 5.35
N ILE A 56 10.42 7.63 5.26
CA ILE A 56 10.99 8.93 5.58
C ILE A 56 11.39 9.00 7.05
N TYR A 57 10.56 8.47 7.94
CA TYR A 57 10.85 8.43 9.37
C TYR A 57 12.13 7.66 9.65
N LEU A 58 12.30 6.50 9.02
CA LEU A 58 13.51 5.69 9.20
C LEU A 58 14.75 6.43 8.72
N TYR A 59 14.64 7.13 7.62
CA TYR A 59 15.77 7.87 7.06
C TYR A 59 16.20 9.04 7.95
N TYR A 60 15.25 9.86 8.40
CA TYR A 60 15.55 11.06 9.14
C TYR A 60 15.77 10.82 10.64
N ALA A 61 14.92 10.03 11.26
CA ALA A 61 14.93 9.87 12.71
C ALA A 61 16.02 8.90 13.18
N LYS A 62 16.24 7.82 12.44
CA LYS A 62 17.19 6.79 12.84
C LYS A 62 18.57 6.98 12.21
N GLY A 63 18.68 7.78 11.15
CA GLY A 63 19.95 7.98 10.46
C GLY A 63 20.54 6.71 9.91
N GLU A 64 19.69 5.70 9.69
CA GLU A 64 20.14 4.42 9.18
C GLU A 64 20.17 4.40 7.66
N ASP A 65 20.52 3.25 7.10
CA ASP A 65 20.79 3.08 5.68
C ASP A 65 19.69 3.64 4.80
N GLN A 66 20.08 4.19 3.66
CA GLN A 66 19.16 4.60 2.61
C GLN A 66 18.27 3.44 2.12
N THR A 67 18.66 2.21 2.42
CA THR A 67 17.93 1.00 2.00
C THR A 67 16.47 1.04 2.44
N GLY A 68 16.21 1.43 3.69
CA GLY A 68 14.83 1.50 4.20
C GLY A 68 14.00 2.54 3.45
N PHE A 69 14.57 3.70 3.19
CA PHE A 69 13.91 4.77 2.44
C PHE A 69 13.65 4.35 0.99
N VAL A 70 14.65 3.76 0.34
CA VAL A 70 14.52 3.30 -1.05
C VAL A 70 13.47 2.19 -1.14
N LEU A 71 13.51 1.23 -0.22
CA LEU A 71 12.54 0.15 -0.18
C LEU A 71 11.11 0.69 0.00
N GLY A 72 10.92 1.62 0.91
CA GLY A 72 9.62 2.25 1.13
C GLY A 72 9.12 2.97 -0.12
N GLY A 73 10.00 3.71 -0.81
CA GLY A 73 9.66 4.39 -2.05
C GLY A 73 9.24 3.42 -3.15
N ILE A 74 10.00 2.34 -3.32
CA ILE A 74 9.69 1.31 -4.33
C ILE A 74 8.34 0.67 -4.02
N LEU A 75 8.12 0.27 -2.77
CA LEU A 75 6.85 -0.35 -2.37
C LEU A 75 5.67 0.60 -2.59
N CYS A 76 5.84 1.88 -2.25
CA CYS A 76 4.81 2.89 -2.46
C CYS A 76 4.45 3.03 -3.94
N VAL A 77 5.46 3.12 -4.82
CA VAL A 77 5.25 3.23 -6.26
C VAL A 77 4.53 1.99 -6.80
N LEU A 78 4.96 0.80 -6.39
CA LEU A 78 4.33 -0.44 -6.84
C LEU A 78 2.86 -0.51 -6.40
N CYS A 79 2.58 -0.12 -5.17
CA CYS A 79 1.20 -0.11 -4.66
C CYS A 79 0.34 0.90 -5.44
N LEU A 80 0.89 2.08 -5.73
CA LEU A 80 0.17 3.08 -6.52
C LEU A 80 -0.12 2.61 -7.93
N LEU A 81 0.84 1.93 -8.57
CA LEU A 81 0.63 1.36 -9.90
C LEU A 81 -0.46 0.28 -9.88
N CYS A 82 -0.46 -0.57 -8.86
CA CYS A 82 -1.51 -1.58 -8.70
C CYS A 82 -2.88 -0.92 -8.50
N LEU A 83 -2.94 0.13 -7.69
CA LEU A 83 -4.16 0.87 -7.44
C LEU A 83 -4.69 1.51 -8.72
N LEU A 84 -3.81 2.12 -9.51
CA LEU A 84 -4.18 2.74 -10.77
C LEU A 84 -4.71 1.71 -11.76
N GLY A 85 -4.05 0.55 -11.88
CA GLY A 85 -4.52 -0.53 -12.73
C GLY A 85 -5.90 -1.04 -12.31
N ARG A 86 -6.12 -1.19 -11.01
CA ARG A 86 -7.41 -1.59 -10.49
C ARG A 86 -8.50 -0.56 -10.78
N TYR A 87 -8.18 0.71 -10.64
CA TYR A 87 -9.11 1.79 -10.95
C TYR A 87 -9.54 1.74 -12.42
N TRP A 88 -8.60 1.54 -13.33
CA TRP A 88 -8.91 1.45 -14.75
C TRP A 88 -9.79 0.23 -15.06
N GLN A 89 -9.49 -0.92 -14.46
CA GLN A 89 -10.31 -2.12 -14.64
C GLN A 89 -11.74 -1.88 -14.16
N ASN A 90 -11.91 -1.28 -13.00
CA ASN A 90 -13.22 -0.98 -12.45
C ASN A 90 -13.98 0.02 -13.31
N LYS A 91 -13.28 1.00 -13.86
CA LYS A 91 -13.88 2.00 -14.75
C LYS A 91 -14.42 1.34 -16.03
N GLU A 92 -13.66 0.42 -16.61
CA GLU A 92 -14.12 -0.30 -17.79
C GLU A 92 -15.33 -1.20 -17.50
N ILE A 93 -15.30 -1.88 -16.37
CA ILE A 93 -16.43 -2.72 -15.95
C ILE A 93 -17.68 -1.87 -15.79
N ASP A 94 -17.56 -0.70 -15.18
CA ASP A 94 -18.69 0.22 -14.97
C ASP A 94 -19.23 0.72 -16.31
N LYS A 95 -18.36 1.02 -17.28
CA LYS A 95 -18.80 1.43 -18.62
C LYS A 95 -19.63 0.33 -19.30
N ARG A 96 -19.22 -0.93 -19.15
CA ARG A 96 -19.93 -2.05 -19.74
C ARG A 96 -21.28 -2.30 -19.06
N ARG A 97 -21.36 -2.00 -17.77
CA ARG A 97 -22.61 -2.18 -17.03
C ARG A 97 -23.64 -1.10 -17.32
N ASP A 98 -23.21 0.10 -17.65
CA ASP A 98 -24.11 1.22 -17.93
C ASP A 98 -24.79 1.11 -19.31
N HIS A 99 -24.45 0.09 -20.07
CA HIS A 99 -25.12 -0.26 -21.30
C HIS A 99 -26.08 -1.43 -21.05
#